data_1e0b5a8b8c21f0ed2824809021bf2ddd
#
_entry.id   1e0b5a8b8c21f0ed2824809021bf2ddd
#
_cell.length_a   1.000
_cell.length_b   1.000
_cell.length_c   1.000
_cell.angle_alpha   90.00
_cell.angle_beta   90.00
_cell.angle_gamma   90.00
#
_symmetry.space_group_name_H-M   'P 1'
#
loop_
_entity.id
_entity.type
_entity.pdbx_description
1 polymer ?
#
loop_
_entity_poly.entity_id
_entity_poly.type
_entity_poly.pdbx_seq_one_letter_code
_entity_poly.pdbx_strand_id
1 'polypeptide(L)'
;MATNEQMEKAVRDRFGEGVVAAAQFRDEMTLSIRRDAIREVCLFLRDAPQLRFNYLSHVTAVDYLNMGRLPRFDVVYHLLSLEYYHRVRLKVAVPENDIHVASVVEVWPTADWHERETYDMFGIVFDGHPNLTRILMPDEWQGHPLRKDFPVGGAKSFYFKRETQPHAGEPPGYVPRIRIQDSDI
;
A
#
# COMPACT_ATOMS: atom_id res chain seq x y z
N MET A 1 -2.48 28.68 -4.97
CA MET A 1 -2.94 27.27 -5.03
C MET A 1 -2.63 26.79 -6.44
N ALA A 2 -1.82 25.75 -6.59
CA ALA A 2 -1.52 25.20 -7.93
C ALA A 2 -2.74 24.44 -8.45
N THR A 3 -3.07 24.65 -9.74
CA THR A 3 -4.11 23.85 -10.40
C THR A 3 -3.58 22.45 -10.72
N ASN A 4 -4.47 21.49 -11.01
CA ASN A 4 -4.07 20.15 -11.44
C ASN A 4 -3.12 20.19 -12.64
N GLU A 5 -3.39 21.04 -13.62
CA GLU A 5 -2.54 21.24 -14.81
C GLU A 5 -1.14 21.79 -14.43
N GLN A 6 -1.10 22.73 -13.49
CA GLN A 6 0.18 23.29 -13.00
C GLN A 6 0.99 22.25 -12.23
N MET A 7 0.33 21.38 -11.45
CA MET A 7 0.97 20.26 -10.75
C MET A 7 1.55 19.26 -11.74
N GLU A 8 0.74 18.81 -12.71
CA GLU A 8 1.21 17.90 -13.75
C GLU A 8 2.40 18.49 -14.51
N LYS A 9 2.27 19.73 -14.96
CA LYS A 9 3.34 20.41 -15.69
C LYS A 9 4.62 20.48 -14.86
N ALA A 10 4.56 20.88 -13.60
CA ALA A 10 5.74 20.98 -12.74
C ALA A 10 6.47 19.63 -12.57
N VAL A 11 5.71 18.53 -12.44
CA VAL A 11 6.30 17.20 -12.33
C VAL A 11 6.88 16.75 -13.67
N ARG A 12 6.19 16.97 -14.79
CA ARG A 12 6.69 16.63 -16.13
C ARG A 12 7.93 17.45 -16.52
N ASP A 13 7.94 18.75 -16.24
CA ASP A 13 9.08 19.60 -16.53
C ASP A 13 10.35 19.15 -15.80
N ARG A 14 10.20 18.57 -14.60
CA ARG A 14 11.31 18.09 -13.78
C ARG A 14 11.75 16.66 -14.10
N PHE A 15 10.81 15.75 -14.37
CA PHE A 15 11.07 14.32 -14.46
C PHE A 15 10.84 13.72 -15.86
N GLY A 16 10.30 14.49 -16.79
CA GLY A 16 10.13 14.07 -18.19
C GLY A 16 9.44 12.70 -18.31
N GLU A 17 10.18 11.72 -18.81
CA GLU A 17 9.72 10.33 -19.00
C GLU A 17 9.46 9.57 -17.68
N GLY A 18 9.86 10.12 -16.53
CA GLY A 18 9.49 9.58 -15.21
C GLY A 18 7.99 9.64 -14.95
N VAL A 19 7.25 10.53 -15.66
CA VAL A 19 5.78 10.60 -15.63
C VAL A 19 5.21 9.88 -16.85
N VAL A 20 4.74 8.67 -16.65
CA VAL A 20 4.21 7.79 -17.71
C VAL A 20 2.87 8.29 -18.24
N ALA A 21 1.96 8.65 -17.34
CA ALA A 21 0.62 9.14 -17.69
C ALA A 21 0.08 10.09 -16.61
N ALA A 22 -0.87 10.90 -17.00
CA ALA A 22 -1.68 11.71 -16.10
C ALA A 22 -3.16 11.54 -16.46
N ALA A 23 -4.01 11.47 -15.45
CA ALA A 23 -5.46 11.38 -15.61
C ALA A 23 -6.15 12.21 -14.53
N GLN A 24 -7.21 12.89 -14.90
CA GLN A 24 -8.07 13.62 -13.97
C GLN A 24 -9.45 12.99 -13.96
N PHE A 25 -9.96 12.72 -12.78
CA PHE A 25 -11.31 12.21 -12.60
C PHE A 25 -11.94 12.82 -11.34
N ARG A 26 -13.09 13.47 -11.46
CA ARG A 26 -13.81 14.15 -10.37
C ARG A 26 -12.91 15.06 -9.54
N ASP A 27 -12.16 15.91 -10.22
CA ASP A 27 -11.21 16.88 -9.64
C ASP A 27 -9.98 16.26 -8.91
N GLU A 28 -9.84 14.93 -8.93
CA GLU A 28 -8.63 14.26 -8.45
C GLU A 28 -7.64 14.00 -9.58
N MET A 29 -6.42 14.52 -9.42
CA MET A 29 -5.31 14.24 -10.31
C MET A 29 -4.66 12.92 -9.95
N THR A 30 -4.41 12.08 -10.95
CA THR A 30 -3.63 10.85 -10.82
C THR A 30 -2.44 10.91 -11.77
N LEU A 31 -1.23 10.74 -11.23
CA LEU A 31 0.00 10.63 -12.01
C LEU A 31 0.53 9.20 -11.94
N SER A 32 0.74 8.59 -13.11
CA SER A 32 1.44 7.31 -13.20
C SER A 32 2.93 7.58 -13.32
N ILE A 33 3.70 7.09 -12.36
CA ILE A 33 5.13 7.37 -12.20
C ILE A 33 5.91 6.08 -12.49
N ARG A 34 7.04 6.22 -13.15
CA ARG A 34 7.99 5.12 -13.29
C ARG A 34 8.50 4.68 -11.92
N ARG A 35 8.69 3.37 -11.77
CA ARG A 35 9.11 2.76 -10.50
C ARG A 35 10.45 3.29 -9.97
N ASP A 36 11.39 3.54 -10.86
CA ASP A 36 12.72 4.08 -10.54
C ASP A 36 12.72 5.56 -10.15
N ALA A 37 11.65 6.30 -10.50
CA ALA A 37 11.55 7.74 -10.23
C ALA A 37 10.69 8.07 -8.99
N ILE A 38 10.01 7.08 -8.38
CA ILE A 38 8.98 7.38 -7.36
C ILE A 38 9.53 8.16 -6.18
N ARG A 39 10.68 7.78 -5.63
CA ARG A 39 11.27 8.44 -4.46
C ARG A 39 11.60 9.90 -4.75
N GLU A 40 12.24 10.17 -5.88
CA GLU A 40 12.63 11.52 -6.27
C GLU A 40 11.41 12.40 -6.59
N VAL A 41 10.37 11.82 -7.21
CA VAL A 41 9.09 12.51 -7.43
C VAL A 41 8.44 12.86 -6.09
N CYS A 42 8.42 11.94 -5.13
CA CYS A 42 7.87 12.17 -3.79
C CYS A 42 8.63 13.28 -3.04
N LEU A 43 9.96 13.27 -3.09
CA LEU A 43 10.80 14.34 -2.52
C LEU A 43 10.45 15.69 -3.14
N PHE A 44 10.39 15.76 -4.47
CA PHE A 44 10.03 16.99 -5.17
C PHE A 44 8.64 17.49 -4.79
N LEU A 45 7.63 16.62 -4.76
CA LEU A 45 6.26 16.98 -4.40
C LEU A 45 6.17 17.52 -2.96
N ARG A 46 6.95 16.95 -2.04
CA ARG A 46 7.01 17.43 -0.65
C ARG A 46 7.67 18.81 -0.56
N ASP A 47 8.81 19.00 -1.25
CA ASP A 47 9.71 20.13 -1.01
C ASP A 47 9.44 21.32 -1.93
N ALA A 48 8.80 21.13 -3.10
CA ALA A 48 8.50 22.21 -4.03
C ALA A 48 7.56 23.26 -3.38
N PRO A 49 7.98 24.55 -3.28
CA PRO A 49 7.22 25.56 -2.52
C PRO A 49 5.79 25.77 -3.00
N GLN A 50 5.54 25.57 -4.30
CA GLN A 50 4.21 25.71 -4.89
C GLN A 50 3.31 24.48 -4.74
N LEU A 51 3.85 23.33 -4.28
CA LEU A 51 3.15 22.04 -4.16
C LEU A 51 2.95 21.63 -2.71
N ARG A 52 4.04 21.55 -1.93
CA ARG A 52 4.04 21.30 -0.47
C ARG A 52 3.14 20.12 -0.07
N PHE A 53 3.29 18.97 -0.74
CA PHE A 53 2.61 17.74 -0.33
C PHE A 53 3.26 17.16 0.94
N ASN A 54 3.03 17.84 2.05
CA ASN A 54 3.64 17.53 3.34
C ASN A 54 2.95 16.42 4.12
N TYR A 55 1.85 15.85 3.60
CA TYR A 55 1.12 14.77 4.22
C TYR A 55 0.90 13.59 3.28
N LEU A 56 1.44 12.44 3.66
CA LEU A 56 1.12 11.15 3.04
C LEU A 56 -0.12 10.58 3.76
N SER A 57 -1.23 10.58 3.07
CA SER A 57 -2.50 10.10 3.62
C SER A 57 -2.56 8.58 3.66
N HIS A 58 -2.06 7.91 2.61
CA HIS A 58 -2.10 6.45 2.53
C HIS A 58 -1.15 5.91 1.45
N VAL A 59 -0.59 4.71 1.70
CA VAL A 59 0.03 3.87 0.68
C VAL A 59 -0.67 2.53 0.68
N THR A 60 -1.06 2.05 -0.48
CA THR A 60 -1.69 0.75 -0.65
C THR A 60 -1.36 0.15 -2.02
N ALA A 61 -1.88 -1.02 -2.33
CA ALA A 61 -1.75 -1.61 -3.65
C ALA A 61 -3.10 -2.06 -4.23
N VAL A 62 -3.12 -2.22 -5.55
CA VAL A 62 -4.23 -2.82 -6.29
C VAL A 62 -3.69 -4.00 -7.07
N ASP A 63 -4.32 -5.17 -6.92
CA ASP A 63 -4.05 -6.36 -7.71
C ASP A 63 -5.04 -6.43 -8.89
N TYR A 64 -4.52 -6.45 -10.11
CA TYR A 64 -5.30 -6.53 -11.35
C TYR A 64 -5.33 -7.93 -11.96
N LEU A 65 -5.04 -8.97 -11.16
CA LEU A 65 -5.11 -10.36 -11.64
C LEU A 65 -6.49 -10.62 -12.27
N ASN A 66 -6.50 -11.23 -13.45
CA ASN A 66 -7.70 -11.53 -14.24
C ASN A 66 -8.50 -10.32 -14.76
N MET A 67 -7.95 -9.11 -14.67
CA MET A 67 -8.59 -7.88 -15.19
C MET A 67 -8.03 -7.43 -16.55
N GLY A 68 -7.22 -8.27 -17.22
CA GLY A 68 -6.63 -7.97 -18.52
C GLY A 68 -5.63 -6.82 -18.54
N ARG A 69 -5.11 -6.43 -17.37
CA ARG A 69 -4.16 -5.32 -17.22
C ARG A 69 -2.78 -5.85 -16.81
N LEU A 70 -1.75 -5.27 -17.44
CA LEU A 70 -0.34 -5.47 -17.08
C LEU A 70 0.33 -4.10 -16.87
N PRO A 71 1.28 -4.01 -15.91
CA PRO A 71 1.68 -5.01 -14.92
C PRO A 71 0.57 -5.35 -13.91
N ARG A 72 0.74 -6.48 -13.17
CA ARG A 72 -0.27 -7.02 -12.26
C ARG A 72 -0.64 -6.08 -11.13
N PHE A 73 0.33 -5.36 -10.55
CA PHE A 73 0.10 -4.51 -9.38
C PHE A 73 0.31 -3.03 -9.70
N ASP A 74 -0.49 -2.17 -9.07
CA ASP A 74 -0.17 -0.75 -8.87
C ASP A 74 0.04 -0.49 -7.38
N VAL A 75 1.16 0.13 -7.00
CA VAL A 75 1.28 0.79 -5.70
C VAL A 75 0.69 2.19 -5.82
N VAL A 76 -0.18 2.56 -4.90
CA VAL A 76 -0.96 3.80 -4.93
C VAL A 76 -0.63 4.63 -3.71
N TYR A 77 -0.20 5.87 -3.94
CA TYR A 77 0.10 6.85 -2.90
C TYR A 77 -0.93 7.96 -2.96
N HIS A 78 -1.53 8.31 -1.82
CA HIS A 78 -2.42 9.45 -1.68
C HIS A 78 -1.72 10.56 -0.90
N LEU A 79 -1.49 11.68 -1.57
CA LEU A 79 -0.79 12.83 -1.00
C LEU A 79 -1.73 14.01 -0.83
N LEU A 80 -1.53 14.75 0.25
CA LEU A 80 -2.28 15.96 0.58
C LEU A 80 -1.30 17.07 0.96
N SER A 81 -1.53 18.26 0.45
CA SER A 81 -0.94 19.48 0.96
C SER A 81 -1.84 20.05 2.03
N LEU A 82 -1.39 20.06 3.29
CA LEU A 82 -2.12 20.68 4.40
C LEU A 82 -2.13 22.20 4.32
N GLU A 83 -1.18 22.78 3.56
CA GLU A 83 -1.07 24.22 3.38
C GLU A 83 -2.01 24.73 2.28
N TYR A 84 -2.09 23.99 1.15
CA TYR A 84 -2.86 24.41 -0.03
C TYR A 84 -4.16 23.62 -0.22
N TYR A 85 -4.42 22.60 0.59
CA TYR A 85 -5.63 21.76 0.55
C TYR A 85 -5.89 21.09 -0.81
N HIS A 86 -4.82 20.83 -1.58
CA HIS A 86 -4.93 20.06 -2.80
C HIS A 86 -4.42 18.62 -2.61
N ARG A 87 -4.90 17.73 -3.48
CA ARG A 87 -4.61 16.29 -3.43
C ARG A 87 -4.02 15.81 -4.73
N VAL A 88 -3.17 14.80 -4.66
CA VAL A 88 -2.70 14.05 -5.82
C VAL A 88 -2.61 12.58 -5.48
N ARG A 89 -2.93 11.74 -6.43
CA ARG A 89 -2.71 10.30 -6.37
C ARG A 89 -1.51 9.97 -7.26
N LEU A 90 -0.55 9.21 -6.73
CA LEU A 90 0.49 8.62 -7.55
C LEU A 90 0.21 7.14 -7.72
N LYS A 91 0.53 6.59 -8.88
CA LYS A 91 0.49 5.16 -9.18
C LYS A 91 1.83 4.71 -9.72
N VAL A 92 2.30 3.59 -9.21
CA VAL A 92 3.52 2.92 -9.67
C VAL A 92 3.16 1.51 -10.09
N ALA A 93 3.36 1.22 -11.35
CA ALA A 93 3.11 -0.09 -11.89
C ALA A 93 4.25 -1.05 -11.51
N VAL A 94 3.90 -2.20 -10.90
CA VAL A 94 4.85 -3.20 -10.38
C VAL A 94 4.54 -4.56 -11.00
N PRO A 95 5.51 -5.16 -11.70
CA PRO A 95 5.32 -6.47 -12.30
C PRO A 95 5.44 -7.59 -11.26
N GLU A 96 4.75 -8.70 -11.51
CA GLU A 96 4.72 -9.84 -10.58
C GLU A 96 6.07 -10.54 -10.42
N ASN A 97 6.89 -10.55 -11.46
CA ASN A 97 8.22 -11.18 -11.46
C ASN A 97 9.33 -10.31 -10.84
N ASP A 98 9.02 -9.04 -10.52
CA ASP A 98 9.95 -8.10 -9.88
C ASP A 98 9.14 -7.13 -9.02
N ILE A 99 8.71 -7.62 -7.86
CA ILE A 99 7.71 -7.00 -6.99
C ILE A 99 8.34 -6.02 -5.99
N HIS A 100 9.25 -5.19 -6.48
CA HIS A 100 10.04 -4.23 -5.71
C HIS A 100 9.69 -2.78 -6.06
N VAL A 101 9.72 -1.87 -5.08
CA VAL A 101 9.57 -0.43 -5.25
C VAL A 101 10.38 0.30 -4.17
N ALA A 102 10.95 1.46 -4.48
CA ALA A 102 11.69 2.23 -3.51
C ALA A 102 10.79 2.72 -2.36
N SER A 103 11.25 2.58 -1.12
CA SER A 103 10.59 3.11 0.07
C SER A 103 10.56 4.63 0.07
N VAL A 104 9.48 5.20 0.60
CA VAL A 104 9.33 6.65 0.81
C VAL A 104 9.28 7.03 2.30
N VAL A 105 9.72 6.15 3.19
CA VAL A 105 9.79 6.41 4.65
C VAL A 105 10.65 7.63 4.98
N GLU A 106 11.76 7.84 4.26
CA GLU A 106 12.60 9.02 4.43
C GLU A 106 11.91 10.31 3.95
N VAL A 107 10.90 10.20 3.09
CA VAL A 107 10.12 11.35 2.63
C VAL A 107 9.04 11.68 3.64
N TRP A 108 8.28 10.68 4.07
CA TRP A 108 7.23 10.81 5.08
C TRP A 108 7.33 9.66 6.09
N PRO A 109 7.59 9.92 7.37
CA PRO A 109 7.69 8.87 8.39
C PRO A 109 6.43 8.01 8.53
N THR A 110 5.25 8.55 8.17
CA THR A 110 3.98 7.79 8.16
C THR A 110 3.98 6.64 7.14
N ALA A 111 4.85 6.67 6.13
CA ALA A 111 4.99 5.59 5.15
C ALA A 111 5.39 4.26 5.79
N ASP A 112 6.15 4.27 6.90
CA ASP A 112 6.61 3.06 7.58
C ASP A 112 5.46 2.05 7.78
N TRP A 113 4.36 2.48 8.40
CA TRP A 113 3.23 1.60 8.70
C TRP A 113 2.46 1.18 7.44
N HIS A 114 2.26 2.10 6.49
CA HIS A 114 1.55 1.82 5.25
C HIS A 114 2.32 0.89 4.31
N GLU A 115 3.64 1.04 4.24
CA GLU A 115 4.48 0.16 3.43
C GLU A 115 4.54 -1.25 4.03
N ARG A 116 4.63 -1.38 5.35
CA ARG A 116 4.53 -2.67 6.05
C ARG A 116 3.18 -3.34 5.83
N GLU A 117 2.07 -2.59 5.90
CA GLU A 117 0.74 -3.12 5.57
C GLU A 117 0.67 -3.59 4.12
N THR A 118 1.17 -2.80 3.18
CA THR A 118 1.18 -3.15 1.77
C THR A 118 2.06 -4.38 1.48
N TYR A 119 3.20 -4.48 2.15
CA TYR A 119 4.04 -5.68 2.12
C TYR A 119 3.30 -6.89 2.69
N ASP A 120 2.68 -6.77 3.85
CA ASP A 120 1.98 -7.86 4.51
C ASP A 120 0.81 -8.38 3.68
N MET A 121 0.01 -7.48 3.10
CA MET A 121 -1.21 -7.81 2.37
C MET A 121 -0.98 -8.23 0.91
N PHE A 122 0.03 -7.69 0.24
CA PHE A 122 0.27 -7.92 -1.19
C PHE A 122 1.64 -8.53 -1.52
N GLY A 123 2.59 -8.51 -0.58
CA GLY A 123 3.95 -9.00 -0.77
C GLY A 123 4.84 -8.06 -1.58
N ILE A 124 4.50 -6.78 -1.67
CA ILE A 124 5.32 -5.78 -2.35
C ILE A 124 6.47 -5.38 -1.44
N VAL A 125 7.69 -5.52 -1.94
CA VAL A 125 8.92 -5.20 -1.19
C VAL A 125 9.28 -3.73 -1.38
N PHE A 126 9.46 -3.01 -0.27
CA PHE A 126 9.86 -1.60 -0.28
C PHE A 126 11.36 -1.48 0.00
N ASP A 127 12.14 -1.26 -1.06
CA ASP A 127 13.59 -1.18 -0.98
C ASP A 127 14.04 0.05 -0.19
N GLY A 128 14.89 -0.18 0.82
CA GLY A 128 15.35 0.87 1.73
C GLY A 128 14.43 1.12 2.92
N HIS A 129 13.36 0.35 3.10
CA HIS A 129 12.55 0.41 4.30
C HIS A 129 13.35 -0.06 5.52
N PRO A 130 13.35 0.67 6.66
CA PRO A 130 14.21 0.36 7.81
C PRO A 130 13.85 -0.95 8.52
N ASN A 131 12.57 -1.36 8.49
CA ASN A 131 12.09 -2.56 9.18
C ASN A 131 10.84 -3.11 8.49
N LEU A 132 11.00 -3.75 7.32
CA LEU A 132 9.89 -4.30 6.53
C LEU A 132 9.44 -5.66 7.09
N THR A 133 8.66 -5.63 8.16
CA THR A 133 8.06 -6.79 8.82
C THR A 133 6.55 -6.74 8.72
N ARG A 134 5.89 -7.89 8.89
CA ARG A 134 4.41 -7.95 8.93
C ARG A 134 3.84 -7.06 10.04
N ILE A 135 2.61 -6.61 9.88
CA ILE A 135 1.94 -5.71 10.82
C ILE A 135 0.53 -6.17 11.18
N LEU A 136 -0.19 -6.78 10.26
CA LEU A 136 -1.57 -7.26 10.47
C LEU A 136 -1.62 -8.77 10.67
N MET A 137 -0.81 -9.52 9.93
CA MET A 137 -0.76 -10.97 10.02
C MET A 137 0.34 -11.42 10.98
N PRO A 138 0.19 -12.59 11.64
CA PRO A 138 1.26 -13.21 12.42
C PRO A 138 2.51 -13.49 11.57
N ASP A 139 3.68 -13.51 12.19
CA ASP A 139 4.96 -13.71 11.49
C ASP A 139 5.01 -15.04 10.71
N GLU A 140 4.34 -16.07 11.23
CA GLU A 140 4.26 -17.41 10.62
C GLU A 140 3.27 -17.49 9.45
N TRP A 141 2.48 -16.43 9.21
CA TRP A 141 1.48 -16.44 8.15
C TRP A 141 2.10 -16.62 6.79
N GLN A 142 1.55 -17.58 6.01
CA GLN A 142 2.00 -17.86 4.65
C GLN A 142 1.11 -17.16 3.61
N GLY A 143 1.76 -16.44 2.68
CA GLY A 143 1.08 -15.73 1.61
C GLY A 143 0.64 -14.31 1.98
N HIS A 144 -0.19 -13.72 1.12
CA HIS A 144 -0.61 -12.32 1.18
C HIS A 144 -2.11 -12.22 0.95
N PRO A 145 -2.90 -11.93 1.99
CA PRO A 145 -4.35 -12.12 1.99
C PRO A 145 -5.14 -11.26 0.99
N LEU A 146 -4.61 -10.12 0.55
CA LEU A 146 -5.31 -9.25 -0.40
C LEU A 146 -4.97 -9.51 -1.87
N ARG A 147 -4.08 -10.47 -2.15
CA ARG A 147 -3.90 -10.95 -3.52
C ARG A 147 -5.14 -11.68 -4.00
N LYS A 148 -5.49 -11.48 -5.28
CA LYS A 148 -6.69 -12.09 -5.89
C LYS A 148 -6.61 -13.60 -6.04
N ASP A 149 -5.41 -14.16 -6.04
CA ASP A 149 -5.13 -15.61 -6.05
C ASP A 149 -5.03 -16.22 -4.65
N PHE A 150 -5.12 -15.41 -3.58
CA PHE A 150 -5.14 -15.92 -2.22
C PHE A 150 -6.50 -16.58 -1.92
N PRO A 151 -6.55 -17.84 -1.42
CA PRO A 151 -7.80 -18.54 -1.18
C PRO A 151 -8.62 -17.90 -0.07
N VAL A 152 -9.94 -17.77 -0.27
CA VAL A 152 -10.88 -17.13 0.66
C VAL A 152 -10.88 -17.82 2.04
N GLY A 153 -10.67 -19.15 2.09
CA GLY A 153 -10.56 -19.91 3.33
C GLY A 153 -9.21 -19.79 4.07
N GLY A 154 -8.28 -18.97 3.58
CA GLY A 154 -6.91 -18.89 4.10
C GLY A 154 -6.04 -20.09 3.69
N ALA A 155 -4.76 -20.07 4.09
CA ALA A 155 -3.90 -21.24 3.94
C ALA A 155 -4.37 -22.32 4.93
N LYS A 156 -4.59 -23.54 4.45
CA LYS A 156 -5.16 -24.69 5.21
C LYS A 156 -4.46 -25.07 6.52
N SER A 157 -3.42 -24.38 6.95
CA SER A 157 -2.61 -24.71 8.13
C SER A 157 -2.71 -23.73 9.30
N PHE A 158 -3.48 -22.65 9.18
CA PHE A 158 -3.61 -21.68 10.29
C PHE A 158 -4.86 -21.96 11.11
N TYR A 159 -4.81 -23.01 11.93
CA TYR A 159 -5.63 -23.06 13.12
C TYR A 159 -4.93 -22.25 14.21
N PHE A 160 -5.50 -21.10 14.57
CA PHE A 160 -5.18 -20.48 15.85
C PHE A 160 -5.47 -21.50 16.95
N LYS A 161 -4.46 -22.23 17.43
CA LYS A 161 -4.50 -22.74 18.79
C LYS A 161 -4.51 -21.52 19.69
N ARG A 162 -5.70 -20.98 19.95
CA ARG A 162 -5.86 -20.17 21.14
C ARG A 162 -5.53 -21.10 22.30
N GLU A 163 -4.34 -21.00 22.83
CA GLU A 163 -4.12 -21.31 24.24
C GLU A 163 -4.97 -20.26 24.96
N THR A 164 -6.23 -20.62 25.21
CA THR A 164 -7.08 -19.85 26.09
C THR A 164 -6.49 -19.95 27.47
N GLN A 165 -5.61 -19.00 27.83
CA GLN A 165 -5.43 -18.72 29.24
C GLN A 165 -6.81 -18.28 29.74
N PRO A 166 -7.40 -18.98 30.70
CA PRO A 166 -8.70 -18.56 31.24
C PRO A 166 -8.55 -17.16 31.78
N HIS A 167 -9.37 -16.23 31.28
CA HIS A 167 -9.42 -14.88 31.85
C HIS A 167 -9.84 -15.01 33.31
N ALA A 168 -9.17 -14.25 34.19
CA ALA A 168 -9.50 -14.24 35.60
C ALA A 168 -10.99 -13.90 35.80
N GLY A 169 -11.79 -14.89 36.19
CA GLY A 169 -13.26 -14.77 36.35
C GLY A 169 -14.10 -15.74 35.52
N GLU A 170 -13.52 -16.50 34.57
CA GLU A 170 -14.27 -17.53 33.86
C GLU A 170 -14.35 -18.84 34.68
N PRO A 171 -15.55 -19.50 34.70
CA PRO A 171 -15.66 -20.76 35.41
C PRO A 171 -14.82 -21.85 34.75
N PRO A 172 -14.28 -22.81 35.52
CA PRO A 172 -13.53 -23.93 34.97
C PRO A 172 -14.36 -24.67 33.93
N GLY A 173 -13.88 -24.79 32.69
CA GLY A 173 -14.55 -25.50 31.61
C GLY A 173 -15.30 -24.63 30.62
N TYR A 174 -15.21 -23.30 30.68
CA TYR A 174 -15.78 -22.43 29.66
C TYR A 174 -15.07 -22.63 28.31
N VAL A 175 -15.79 -23.17 27.33
CA VAL A 175 -15.36 -23.28 25.92
C VAL A 175 -16.13 -22.22 25.14
N PRO A 176 -15.46 -21.19 24.60
CA PRO A 176 -16.15 -20.19 23.75
C PRO A 176 -16.82 -20.92 22.57
N ARG A 177 -18.12 -20.66 22.37
CA ARG A 177 -18.91 -21.25 21.29
C ARG A 177 -18.59 -20.60 19.95
N ILE A 178 -17.40 -20.86 19.41
CA ILE A 178 -17.13 -20.73 17.98
C ILE A 178 -16.69 -22.11 17.50
N ARG A 179 -17.69 -22.96 17.19
CA ARG A 179 -17.45 -24.16 16.41
C ARG A 179 -17.53 -23.79 14.94
N ILE A 180 -16.38 -23.72 14.28
CA ILE A 180 -16.31 -23.99 12.85
C ILE A 180 -16.10 -25.52 12.79
N GLN A 181 -17.11 -26.26 12.38
CA GLN A 181 -17.03 -27.72 12.21
C GLN A 181 -16.31 -27.99 10.88
N ASP A 182 -15.33 -28.91 10.92
CA ASP A 182 -14.53 -29.41 9.79
C ASP A 182 -15.33 -30.25 8.76
N SER A 183 -16.64 -30.15 8.71
CA SER A 183 -17.47 -31.05 7.88
C SER A 183 -18.10 -30.41 6.64
N ASP A 184 -17.86 -29.12 6.36
CA ASP A 184 -18.54 -28.43 5.25
C ASP A 184 -17.55 -27.84 4.22
N ILE A 185 -16.47 -28.56 3.87
CA ILE A 185 -15.60 -28.25 2.72
C ILE A 185 -15.41 -29.50 1.88
#